data_973c643db8d04103e25087ca935d3773
#
_entry.id   973c643db8d04103e25087ca935d3773
#
_cell.length_a   1.000
_cell.length_b   1.000
_cell.length_c   1.000
_cell.angle_alpha   90.00
_cell.angle_beta   90.00
_cell.angle_gamma   90.00
#
_symmetry.space_group_name_H-M   'P 1'
#
loop_
_entity.id
_entity.type
_entity.pdbx_description
1 polymer ?
#
loop_
_entity_poly.entity_id
_entity_poly.type
_entity_poly.pdbx_seq_one_letter_code
_entity_poly.pdbx_strand_id
1 'polypeptide(L)'
;KAADVKDTSLRVPPGVKGTVVEIRVFSRRGIEKDERAISIENSQIEVISRDREDELNILQKSFGNHLKELLIGKQFISGLNNIEKNSKLNFEQLDNLSVDDLIKINIDEEKTSSQIESLIKNYENQLGNINQKFENKIDKIQSGDELLPGVLKLIKVFVAVKRKLQPGDKMAGRHGNKGVISKIC
;
A
#
# COMPACT_ATOMS: atom_id res chain seq x y z
N LYS A 1 38.42 -3.70 18.73
CA LYS A 1 37.98 -2.84 19.85
C LYS A 1 36.49 -2.61 19.63
N ALA A 2 35.68 -3.21 20.50
CA ALA A 2 34.24 -2.93 20.50
C ALA A 2 34.06 -1.44 20.78
N ALA A 3 33.41 -0.72 19.87
CA ALA A 3 33.01 0.64 20.14
C ALA A 3 31.91 0.56 21.22
N ASP A 4 32.16 1.18 22.38
CA ASP A 4 31.17 1.27 23.44
C ASP A 4 29.95 2.00 22.92
N VAL A 5 28.82 1.29 22.81
CA VAL A 5 27.54 1.86 22.42
C VAL A 5 27.02 2.64 23.61
N LYS A 6 26.89 3.96 23.44
CA LYS A 6 26.38 4.85 24.48
C LYS A 6 24.92 5.15 24.24
N ASP A 7 24.10 5.01 25.29
CA ASP A 7 22.71 5.46 25.26
C ASP A 7 22.65 7.00 25.37
N THR A 8 22.14 7.66 24.32
CA THR A 8 21.91 9.09 24.21
C THR A 8 20.43 9.46 24.16
N SER A 9 19.56 8.59 24.67
CA SER A 9 18.11 8.75 24.63
C SER A 9 17.66 10.01 25.39
N LEU A 10 16.63 10.66 24.85
CA LEU A 10 15.91 11.72 25.54
C LEU A 10 15.12 11.11 26.69
N ARG A 11 15.13 11.76 27.84
CA ARG A 11 14.36 11.34 29.01
C ARG A 11 13.14 12.22 29.20
N VAL A 12 12.02 11.60 29.54
CA VAL A 12 10.80 12.34 29.90
C VAL A 12 11.02 13.08 31.21
N PRO A 13 10.67 14.39 31.30
CA PRO A 13 10.78 15.14 32.51
C PRO A 13 9.98 14.49 33.68
N PRO A 14 10.45 14.61 34.92
CA PRO A 14 9.72 14.09 36.06
C PRO A 14 8.33 14.74 36.18
N GLY A 15 7.32 13.94 36.55
CA GLY A 15 5.93 14.39 36.68
C GLY A 15 5.07 14.30 35.43
N VAL A 16 5.66 14.05 34.23
CA VAL A 16 4.90 13.82 33.00
C VAL A 16 4.42 12.38 32.94
N LYS A 17 3.10 12.19 32.78
CA LYS A 17 2.47 10.88 32.59
C LYS A 17 1.79 10.87 31.22
N GLY A 18 1.94 9.79 30.48
CA GLY A 18 1.32 9.64 29.18
C GLY A 18 1.14 8.18 28.77
N THR A 19 0.34 7.95 27.75
CA THR A 19 0.10 6.64 27.16
C THR A 19 0.89 6.52 25.86
N VAL A 20 1.66 5.45 25.71
CA VAL A 20 2.37 5.17 24.47
C VAL A 20 1.35 4.77 23.40
N VAL A 21 1.30 5.53 22.32
CA VAL A 21 0.38 5.30 21.18
C VAL A 21 1.07 4.49 20.08
N GLU A 22 2.31 4.83 19.76
CA GLU A 22 3.06 4.22 18.67
C GLU A 22 4.55 4.14 19.03
N ILE A 23 5.21 3.11 18.54
CA ILE A 23 6.67 2.96 18.65
C ILE A 23 7.19 2.65 17.24
N ARG A 24 8.14 3.46 16.78
CA ARG A 24 8.89 3.21 15.53
C ARG A 24 10.34 2.92 15.86
N VAL A 25 10.84 1.83 15.31
CA VAL A 25 12.24 1.39 15.47
C VAL A 25 12.95 1.55 14.14
N PHE A 26 14.06 2.29 14.15
CA PHE A 26 14.94 2.49 13.00
C PHE A 26 16.29 1.87 13.33
N SER A 27 16.77 1.00 12.46
CA SER A 27 18.05 0.31 12.63
C SER A 27 18.94 0.56 11.43
N ARG A 28 20.23 0.83 11.68
CA ARG A 28 21.21 1.01 10.62
C ARG A 28 21.42 -0.31 9.86
N ARG A 29 21.73 -0.20 8.56
CA ARG A 29 22.08 -1.35 7.71
C ARG A 29 23.19 -2.18 8.35
N GLY A 30 23.05 -3.52 8.34
CA GLY A 30 24.07 -4.46 8.80
C GLY A 30 24.13 -4.67 10.33
N ILE A 31 23.15 -4.16 11.07
CA ILE A 31 23.00 -4.45 12.51
C ILE A 31 21.95 -5.52 12.70
N GLU A 32 22.20 -6.45 13.61
CA GLU A 32 21.22 -7.46 14.00
C GLU A 32 19.94 -6.78 14.51
N LYS A 33 18.81 -7.22 13.97
CA LYS A 33 17.50 -6.71 14.35
C LYS A 33 16.96 -7.51 15.51
N ASP A 34 16.41 -6.83 16.50
CA ASP A 34 15.72 -7.48 17.61
C ASP A 34 14.43 -8.16 17.15
N GLU A 35 13.96 -9.17 17.85
CA GLU A 35 12.69 -9.86 17.59
C GLU A 35 11.51 -8.89 17.43
N ARG A 36 11.49 -7.82 18.24
CA ARG A 36 10.45 -6.80 18.19
C ARG A 36 10.54 -5.96 16.91
N ALA A 37 11.73 -5.62 16.45
CA ALA A 37 11.93 -4.91 15.19
C ALA A 37 11.47 -5.77 14.01
N ILE A 38 11.79 -7.05 14.01
CA ILE A 38 11.34 -8.04 13.00
C ILE A 38 9.81 -8.15 13.01
N SER A 39 9.19 -8.20 14.19
CA SER A 39 7.72 -8.25 14.30
C SER A 39 7.04 -7.01 13.72
N ILE A 40 7.60 -5.83 13.96
CA ILE A 40 7.08 -4.56 13.39
C ILE A 40 7.25 -4.55 11.87
N GLU A 41 8.41 -4.96 11.36
CA GLU A 41 8.67 -5.07 9.92
C GLU A 41 7.69 -6.03 9.24
N ASN A 42 7.49 -7.22 9.82
CA ASN A 42 6.55 -8.20 9.29
C ASN A 42 5.13 -7.65 9.24
N SER A 43 4.70 -6.92 10.27
CA SER A 43 3.38 -6.26 10.28
C SER A 43 3.27 -5.19 9.19
N GLN A 44 4.34 -4.43 8.93
CA GLN A 44 4.36 -3.44 7.84
C GLN A 44 4.32 -4.10 6.46
N ILE A 45 5.08 -5.21 6.28
CA ILE A 45 5.08 -5.99 5.04
C ILE A 45 3.69 -6.59 4.79
N GLU A 46 3.01 -7.07 5.83
CA GLU A 46 1.65 -7.61 5.70
C GLU A 46 0.66 -6.55 5.22
N VAL A 47 0.72 -5.33 5.75
CA VAL A 47 -0.12 -4.22 5.27
C VAL A 47 0.15 -3.92 3.80
N ILE A 48 1.44 -3.80 3.42
CA ILE A 48 1.83 -3.54 2.03
C ILE A 48 1.41 -4.69 1.10
N SER A 49 1.43 -5.95 1.57
CA SER A 49 0.94 -7.11 0.80
C SER A 49 -0.55 -7.02 0.52
N ARG A 50 -1.35 -6.63 1.51
CA ARG A 50 -2.79 -6.42 1.34
C ARG A 50 -3.08 -5.30 0.34
N ASP A 51 -2.38 -4.17 0.47
CA ASP A 51 -2.51 -3.06 -0.48
C ASP A 51 -2.19 -3.51 -1.91
N ARG A 52 -1.15 -4.36 -2.09
CA ARG A 52 -0.82 -4.94 -3.38
C ARG A 52 -1.94 -5.82 -3.93
N GLU A 53 -2.49 -6.71 -3.10
CA GLU A 53 -3.58 -7.59 -3.50
C GLU A 53 -4.81 -6.78 -3.93
N ASP A 54 -5.12 -5.71 -3.21
CA ASP A 54 -6.22 -4.82 -3.55
C ASP A 54 -5.97 -4.08 -4.88
N GLU A 55 -4.74 -3.54 -5.10
CA GLU A 55 -4.37 -2.90 -6.37
C GLU A 55 -4.47 -3.90 -7.54
N LEU A 56 -4.00 -5.13 -7.36
CA LEU A 56 -4.08 -6.18 -8.38
C LEU A 56 -5.53 -6.58 -8.68
N ASN A 57 -6.36 -6.73 -7.67
CA ASN A 57 -7.78 -7.06 -7.83
C ASN A 57 -8.54 -5.96 -8.58
N ILE A 58 -8.27 -4.69 -8.28
CA ILE A 58 -8.87 -3.55 -8.97
C ILE A 58 -8.43 -3.53 -10.43
N LEU A 59 -7.13 -3.70 -10.70
CA LEU A 59 -6.58 -3.73 -12.05
C LEU A 59 -7.17 -4.88 -12.86
N GLN A 60 -7.26 -6.08 -12.29
CA GLN A 60 -7.81 -7.26 -12.95
C GLN A 60 -9.31 -7.09 -13.28
N LYS A 61 -10.09 -6.53 -12.37
CA LYS A 61 -11.51 -6.22 -12.61
C LYS A 61 -11.69 -5.17 -13.70
N SER A 62 -10.91 -4.09 -13.66
CA SER A 62 -10.98 -3.02 -14.66
C SER A 62 -10.60 -3.55 -16.05
N PHE A 63 -9.52 -4.32 -16.15
CA PHE A 63 -9.06 -4.94 -17.37
C PHE A 63 -10.10 -5.94 -17.92
N GLY A 64 -10.65 -6.82 -17.06
CA GLY A 64 -11.70 -7.77 -17.44
C GLY A 64 -12.95 -7.08 -17.97
N ASN A 65 -13.39 -5.99 -17.36
CA ASN A 65 -14.54 -5.22 -17.85
C ASN A 65 -14.27 -4.59 -19.23
N HIS A 66 -13.10 -3.99 -19.42
CA HIS A 66 -12.71 -3.44 -20.73
C HIS A 66 -12.63 -4.51 -21.83
N LEU A 67 -12.07 -5.70 -21.50
CA LEU A 67 -12.05 -6.82 -22.44
C LEU A 67 -13.48 -7.27 -22.80
N LYS A 68 -14.36 -7.42 -21.81
CA LYS A 68 -15.75 -7.79 -22.05
C LYS A 68 -16.45 -6.78 -22.97
N GLU A 69 -16.28 -5.48 -22.73
CA GLU A 69 -16.85 -4.42 -23.58
C GLU A 69 -16.39 -4.51 -25.05
N LEU A 70 -15.11 -4.83 -25.28
CA LEU A 70 -14.55 -4.97 -26.64
C LEU A 70 -15.01 -6.27 -27.34
N LEU A 71 -15.26 -7.33 -26.56
CA LEU A 71 -15.64 -8.65 -27.08
C LEU A 71 -17.16 -8.79 -27.31
N ILE A 72 -18.00 -8.02 -26.62
CA ILE A 72 -19.47 -8.08 -26.75
C ILE A 72 -19.88 -7.85 -28.21
N GLY A 73 -20.70 -8.77 -28.72
CA GLY A 73 -21.27 -8.69 -30.07
C GLY A 73 -20.34 -9.06 -31.21
N LYS A 74 -19.06 -9.39 -30.90
CA LYS A 74 -18.08 -9.83 -31.90
C LYS A 74 -18.22 -11.32 -32.22
N GLN A 75 -17.73 -11.74 -33.39
CA GLN A 75 -17.74 -13.13 -33.80
C GLN A 75 -16.53 -13.87 -33.23
N PHE A 76 -16.81 -14.99 -32.59
CA PHE A 76 -15.80 -15.87 -31.97
C PHE A 76 -15.20 -16.80 -33.02
N ILE A 77 -13.87 -16.81 -33.20
CA ILE A 77 -13.15 -17.71 -34.09
C ILE A 77 -12.60 -18.91 -33.34
N SER A 78 -11.82 -18.66 -32.30
CA SER A 78 -11.11 -19.71 -31.57
C SER A 78 -10.67 -19.22 -30.18
N GLY A 79 -10.37 -20.16 -29.26
CA GLY A 79 -9.75 -19.86 -27.97
C GLY A 79 -10.34 -20.65 -26.80
N LEU A 80 -11.63 -20.98 -26.83
CA LEU A 80 -12.32 -21.70 -25.75
C LEU A 80 -13.15 -22.86 -26.31
N ASN A 81 -13.09 -24.03 -25.64
CA ASN A 81 -13.79 -25.23 -26.06
C ASN A 81 -15.31 -25.18 -25.79
N ASN A 82 -15.76 -24.23 -24.98
CA ASN A 82 -17.16 -24.13 -24.52
C ASN A 82 -18.01 -23.15 -25.34
N ILE A 83 -17.44 -22.49 -26.34
CA ILE A 83 -18.15 -21.54 -27.19
C ILE A 83 -18.12 -22.02 -28.63
N GLU A 84 -19.29 -22.03 -29.28
CA GLU A 84 -19.40 -22.45 -30.70
C GLU A 84 -18.69 -21.45 -31.60
N LYS A 85 -17.91 -21.99 -32.58
CA LYS A 85 -17.21 -21.17 -33.59
C LYS A 85 -18.23 -20.38 -34.40
N ASN A 86 -17.88 -19.14 -34.73
CA ASN A 86 -18.71 -18.18 -35.45
C ASN A 86 -19.99 -17.72 -34.73
N SER A 87 -20.14 -18.01 -33.43
CA SER A 87 -21.21 -17.44 -32.63
C SER A 87 -20.87 -16.00 -32.19
N LYS A 88 -21.93 -15.19 -31.97
CA LYS A 88 -21.75 -13.87 -31.38
C LYS A 88 -21.60 -14.00 -29.88
N LEU A 89 -20.60 -13.34 -29.33
CA LEU A 89 -20.34 -13.34 -27.90
C LEU A 89 -21.40 -12.52 -27.15
N ASN A 90 -22.09 -13.15 -26.20
CA ASN A 90 -23.08 -12.52 -25.34
C ASN A 90 -22.47 -12.19 -23.97
N PHE A 91 -23.05 -11.18 -23.30
CA PHE A 91 -22.59 -10.74 -21.98
C PHE A 91 -22.58 -11.86 -20.94
N GLU A 92 -23.63 -12.71 -20.89
CA GLU A 92 -23.73 -13.82 -19.93
C GLU A 92 -22.63 -14.87 -20.11
N GLN A 93 -22.19 -15.11 -21.35
CA GLN A 93 -21.09 -16.03 -21.63
C GLN A 93 -19.74 -15.48 -21.18
N LEU A 94 -19.54 -14.16 -21.35
CA LEU A 94 -18.30 -13.48 -20.97
C LEU A 94 -18.20 -13.26 -19.45
N ASP A 95 -19.33 -13.12 -18.76
CA ASP A 95 -19.33 -12.83 -17.31
C ASP A 95 -18.85 -14.01 -16.46
N ASN A 96 -19.07 -15.22 -16.93
CA ASN A 96 -18.64 -16.45 -16.27
C ASN A 96 -17.20 -16.87 -16.57
N LEU A 97 -16.47 -16.10 -17.43
CA LEU A 97 -15.11 -16.43 -17.82
C LEU A 97 -14.08 -15.72 -16.94
N SER A 98 -12.98 -16.42 -16.69
CA SER A 98 -11.82 -15.81 -16.04
C SER A 98 -11.13 -14.82 -16.99
N VAL A 99 -10.35 -13.89 -16.42
CA VAL A 99 -9.58 -12.93 -17.23
C VAL A 99 -8.59 -13.65 -18.13
N ASP A 100 -8.00 -14.74 -17.66
CA ASP A 100 -7.07 -15.56 -18.44
C ASP A 100 -7.73 -16.24 -19.65
N ASP A 101 -9.01 -16.60 -19.52
CA ASP A 101 -9.79 -17.18 -20.61
C ASP A 101 -10.24 -16.11 -21.60
N LEU A 102 -10.58 -14.90 -21.12
CA LEU A 102 -10.91 -13.76 -21.97
C LEU A 102 -9.75 -13.36 -22.90
N ILE A 103 -8.51 -13.43 -22.40
CA ILE A 103 -7.29 -13.13 -23.19
C ILE A 103 -7.09 -14.12 -24.34
N LYS A 104 -7.53 -15.38 -24.20
CA LYS A 104 -7.36 -16.42 -25.23
C LYS A 104 -8.37 -16.32 -26.38
N ILE A 105 -9.37 -15.46 -26.26
CA ILE A 105 -10.43 -15.31 -27.27
C ILE A 105 -9.89 -14.59 -28.50
N ASN A 106 -9.98 -15.24 -29.65
CA ASN A 106 -9.68 -14.65 -30.95
C ASN A 106 -10.97 -14.28 -31.68
N ILE A 107 -11.00 -13.07 -32.25
CA ILE A 107 -12.12 -12.49 -32.99
C ILE A 107 -11.73 -12.19 -34.44
N ASP A 108 -12.71 -12.12 -35.33
CA ASP A 108 -12.50 -11.93 -36.77
C ASP A 108 -12.12 -10.49 -37.16
N GLU A 109 -12.31 -9.54 -36.29
CA GLU A 109 -12.13 -8.12 -36.60
C GLU A 109 -10.70 -7.64 -36.27
N GLU A 110 -9.90 -7.37 -37.32
CA GLU A 110 -8.48 -7.00 -37.22
C GLU A 110 -8.23 -5.74 -36.36
N LYS A 111 -9.14 -4.74 -36.45
CA LYS A 111 -9.04 -3.51 -35.63
C LYS A 111 -9.23 -3.76 -34.14
N THR A 112 -10.22 -4.56 -33.78
CA THR A 112 -10.49 -4.90 -32.37
C THR A 112 -9.43 -5.85 -31.84
N SER A 113 -8.88 -6.74 -32.65
CA SER A 113 -7.75 -7.61 -32.26
C SER A 113 -6.51 -6.77 -31.89
N SER A 114 -6.15 -5.78 -32.69
CA SER A 114 -5.02 -4.89 -32.36
C SER A 114 -5.26 -4.02 -31.11
N GLN A 115 -6.51 -3.63 -30.85
CA GLN A 115 -6.87 -2.94 -29.59
C GLN A 115 -6.73 -3.86 -28.38
N ILE A 116 -7.17 -5.11 -28.49
CA ILE A 116 -7.03 -6.11 -27.42
C ILE A 116 -5.56 -6.38 -27.13
N GLU A 117 -4.71 -6.56 -28.17
CA GLU A 117 -3.27 -6.75 -27.97
C GLU A 117 -2.62 -5.56 -27.24
N SER A 118 -2.97 -4.34 -27.63
CA SER A 118 -2.46 -3.14 -26.96
C SER A 118 -2.90 -3.05 -25.51
N LEU A 119 -4.13 -3.47 -25.23
CA LEU A 119 -4.72 -3.48 -23.90
C LEU A 119 -4.06 -4.55 -23.01
N ILE A 120 -3.79 -5.74 -23.55
CA ILE A 120 -3.04 -6.80 -22.88
C ILE A 120 -1.63 -6.31 -22.51
N LYS A 121 -0.93 -5.72 -23.49
CA LYS A 121 0.42 -5.18 -23.25
C LYS A 121 0.44 -4.10 -22.17
N ASN A 122 -0.57 -3.22 -22.15
CA ASN A 122 -0.70 -2.22 -21.10
C ASN A 122 -0.97 -2.85 -19.74
N TYR A 123 -1.80 -3.89 -19.68
CA TYR A 123 -2.09 -4.64 -18.46
C TYR A 123 -0.82 -5.31 -17.90
N GLU A 124 -0.04 -5.99 -18.74
CA GLU A 124 1.23 -6.61 -18.36
C GLU A 124 2.24 -5.58 -17.83
N ASN A 125 2.34 -4.42 -18.48
CA ASN A 125 3.20 -3.32 -18.03
C ASN A 125 2.75 -2.78 -16.68
N GLN A 126 1.45 -2.64 -16.45
CA GLN A 126 0.90 -2.17 -15.16
C GLN A 126 1.13 -3.20 -14.04
N LEU A 127 0.95 -4.49 -14.34
CA LEU A 127 1.30 -5.59 -13.44
C LEU A 127 2.77 -5.55 -13.03
N GLY A 128 3.66 -5.40 -14.01
CA GLY A 128 5.10 -5.26 -13.77
C GLY A 128 5.43 -4.06 -12.88
N ASN A 129 4.80 -2.91 -13.14
CA ASN A 129 5.00 -1.70 -12.35
C ASN A 129 4.51 -1.84 -10.90
N ILE A 130 3.36 -2.49 -10.67
CA ILE A 130 2.83 -2.75 -9.33
C ILE A 130 3.80 -3.67 -8.57
N ASN A 131 4.23 -4.77 -9.17
CA ASN A 131 5.16 -5.71 -8.55
C ASN A 131 6.50 -5.03 -8.22
N GLN A 132 7.06 -4.27 -9.15
CA GLN A 132 8.31 -3.54 -8.92
C GLN A 132 8.19 -2.49 -7.81
N LYS A 133 7.07 -1.75 -7.76
CA LYS A 133 6.80 -0.81 -6.65
C LYS A 133 6.73 -1.52 -5.31
N PHE A 134 6.10 -2.68 -5.27
CA PHE A 134 5.97 -3.50 -4.09
C PHE A 134 7.34 -4.03 -3.60
N GLU A 135 8.12 -4.63 -4.51
CA GLU A 135 9.49 -5.10 -4.21
C GLU A 135 10.37 -3.96 -3.69
N ASN A 136 10.35 -2.80 -4.35
CA ASN A 136 11.10 -1.63 -3.90
C ASN A 136 10.69 -1.13 -2.50
N LYS A 137 9.40 -1.26 -2.14
CA LYS A 137 8.92 -0.90 -0.79
C LYS A 137 9.42 -1.91 0.25
N ILE A 138 9.37 -3.21 -0.05
CA ILE A 138 9.88 -4.25 0.83
C ILE A 138 11.39 -4.10 1.03
N ASP A 139 12.14 -3.92 -0.06
CA ASP A 139 13.59 -3.74 0.01
C ASP A 139 13.98 -2.55 0.88
N LYS A 140 13.23 -1.45 0.81
CA LYS A 140 13.45 -0.29 1.68
C LYS A 140 13.23 -0.61 3.15
N ILE A 141 12.22 -1.41 3.49
CA ILE A 141 11.95 -1.83 4.87
C ILE A 141 13.04 -2.77 5.36
N GLN A 142 13.44 -3.74 4.52
CA GLN A 142 14.41 -4.76 4.89
C GLN A 142 15.85 -4.26 4.90
N SER A 143 16.19 -3.34 4.00
CA SER A 143 17.57 -2.85 3.87
C SER A 143 18.07 -2.03 5.06
N GLY A 144 17.17 -1.63 5.97
CA GLY A 144 17.48 -0.75 7.10
C GLY A 144 17.56 0.73 6.71
N ASP A 145 17.55 1.57 7.71
CA ASP A 145 17.45 3.01 7.56
C ASP A 145 18.82 3.69 7.45
N GLU A 146 18.87 4.81 6.71
CA GLU A 146 20.01 5.69 6.69
C GLU A 146 19.95 6.62 7.92
N LEU A 147 20.64 6.20 8.99
CA LEU A 147 20.75 6.99 10.21
C LEU A 147 21.99 7.91 10.14
N LEU A 148 21.95 8.97 10.96
CA LEU A 148 23.08 9.89 11.09
C LEU A 148 24.37 9.14 11.46
N PRO A 149 25.56 9.65 11.03
CA PRO A 149 26.84 9.05 11.39
C PRO A 149 26.96 8.86 12.91
N GLY A 150 27.33 7.65 13.33
CA GLY A 150 27.48 7.31 14.75
C GLY A 150 26.20 6.81 15.44
N VAL A 151 25.02 6.90 14.80
CA VAL A 151 23.78 6.35 15.33
C VAL A 151 23.60 4.92 14.81
N LEU A 152 23.48 3.97 15.71
CA LEU A 152 23.28 2.55 15.39
C LEU A 152 21.78 2.22 15.33
N LYS A 153 21.01 2.74 16.29
CA LYS A 153 19.59 2.48 16.45
C LYS A 153 18.87 3.75 16.95
N LEU A 154 17.71 4.03 16.39
CA LEU A 154 16.85 5.15 16.80
C LEU A 154 15.46 4.61 17.08
N ILE A 155 14.94 4.86 18.29
CA ILE A 155 13.58 4.49 18.65
C ILE A 155 12.78 5.77 18.87
N LYS A 156 11.69 5.94 18.08
CA LYS A 156 10.72 7.02 18.28
C LYS A 156 9.52 6.48 19.02
N VAL A 157 9.26 7.03 20.19
CA VAL A 157 8.09 6.69 21.02
C VAL A 157 7.13 7.86 20.99
N PHE A 158 5.92 7.64 20.50
CA PHE A 158 4.85 8.63 20.48
C PHE A 158 4.01 8.47 21.73
N VAL A 159 3.98 9.51 22.54
CA VAL A 159 3.29 9.51 23.82
C VAL A 159 2.14 10.51 23.79
N ALA A 160 0.91 10.04 24.03
CA ALA A 160 -0.25 10.90 24.21
C ALA A 160 -0.36 11.34 25.66
N VAL A 161 -0.45 12.65 25.89
CA VAL A 161 -0.64 13.23 27.21
C VAL A 161 -1.95 13.98 27.23
N LYS A 162 -2.85 13.60 28.15
CA LYS A 162 -4.11 14.31 28.38
C LYS A 162 -3.88 15.38 29.44
N ARG A 163 -3.90 16.64 28.99
CA ARG A 163 -3.80 17.80 29.88
C ARG A 163 -5.17 18.43 30.08
N LYS A 164 -5.59 18.62 31.30
CA LYS A 164 -6.82 19.35 31.61
C LYS A 164 -6.58 20.84 31.42
N LEU A 165 -7.57 21.54 30.88
CA LEU A 165 -7.58 22.99 30.79
C LEU A 165 -7.57 23.63 32.18
N GLN A 166 -6.82 24.71 32.32
CA GLN A 166 -6.73 25.49 33.57
C GLN A 166 -6.99 26.96 33.27
N PRO A 167 -7.50 27.71 34.27
CA PRO A 167 -7.56 29.17 34.17
C PRO A 167 -6.16 29.73 33.84
N GLY A 168 -6.08 30.66 32.91
CA GLY A 168 -4.82 31.21 32.39
C GLY A 168 -4.33 30.56 31.08
N ASP A 169 -4.88 29.41 30.66
CA ASP A 169 -4.52 28.80 29.38
C ASP A 169 -5.06 29.62 28.21
N LYS A 170 -4.22 29.83 27.21
CA LYS A 170 -4.59 30.54 25.98
C LYS A 170 -5.16 29.57 24.97
N MET A 171 -6.38 29.82 24.51
CA MET A 171 -7.10 29.03 23.53
C MET A 171 -7.45 29.87 22.31
N ALA A 172 -7.52 29.22 21.15
CA ALA A 172 -7.93 29.84 19.89
C ALA A 172 -8.86 28.93 19.12
N GLY A 173 -9.89 29.51 18.49
CA GLY A 173 -10.72 28.82 17.51
C GLY A 173 -10.11 28.86 16.10
N ARG A 174 -10.71 28.11 15.18
CA ARG A 174 -10.27 28.02 13.77
C ARG A 174 -10.32 29.35 13.00
N HIS A 175 -11.12 30.32 13.44
CA HIS A 175 -11.35 31.59 12.76
C HIS A 175 -10.57 32.77 13.40
N GLY A 176 -9.49 32.50 14.13
CA GLY A 176 -8.63 33.54 14.68
C GLY A 176 -9.13 34.17 15.98
N ASN A 177 -10.25 33.73 16.53
CA ASN A 177 -10.75 34.10 17.86
C ASN A 177 -9.86 33.46 18.92
N LYS A 178 -9.03 34.29 19.56
CA LYS A 178 -8.13 33.88 20.63
C LYS A 178 -8.55 34.48 21.96
N GLY A 179 -8.42 33.72 23.01
CA GLY A 179 -8.76 34.18 24.36
C GLY A 179 -8.02 33.40 25.42
N VAL A 180 -8.06 33.89 26.66
CA VAL A 180 -7.51 33.25 27.84
C VAL A 180 -8.65 32.75 28.71
N ILE A 181 -8.56 31.52 29.20
CA ILE A 181 -9.58 30.95 30.06
C ILE A 181 -9.53 31.66 31.41
N SER A 182 -10.61 32.33 31.77
CA SER A 182 -10.71 33.03 33.06
C SER A 182 -11.22 32.11 34.16
N LYS A 183 -12.19 31.25 33.90
CA LYS A 183 -12.84 30.35 34.87
C LYS A 183 -13.36 29.11 34.19
N ILE A 184 -13.34 27.99 34.89
CA ILE A 184 -14.01 26.72 34.53
C ILE A 184 -15.21 26.56 35.45
N CYS A 185 -16.40 26.41 34.89
CA CYS A 185 -17.66 26.22 35.62
C CYS A 185 -17.99 24.74 35.74
#